data_6cca0b10afca9164cecfa38afe3421c0
#
_entry.id   6cca0b10afca9164cecfa38afe3421c0
#
_cell.length_a   1.000
_cell.length_b   1.000
_cell.length_c   1.000
_cell.angle_alpha   90.00
_cell.angle_beta   90.00
_cell.angle_gamma   90.00
#
_symmetry.space_group_name_H-M   'P 1'
#
loop_
_entity.id
_entity.type
_entity.pdbx_description
1 polymer ?
#
loop_
_entity_poly.entity_id
_entity_poly.type
_entity_poly.pdbx_seq_one_letter_code
_entity_poly.pdbx_strand_id
1 'polypeptide(L)'
;MNVLIVGSGAREHAFCWKIKQSKKCKNLFVAPGNAGTSELARNINISIEDFNQIKKSLIKYKIHLLIIGPEIPLIDGLSNFVNNDCELNHILVIGPSTAGAMLEGSKDFSKGFMFRHNIPTAPYKTFNQHTLEDG
;
A
#
# COMPACT_ATOMS: atom_id res chain seq x y z
N MET A 1 -20.03 3.54 -1.62
CA MET A 1 -18.95 2.82 -2.34
C MET A 1 -18.47 1.65 -1.51
N ASN A 2 -17.96 0.60 -2.14
CA ASN A 2 -17.27 -0.50 -1.46
C ASN A 2 -15.78 -0.17 -1.43
N VAL A 3 -15.15 -0.35 -0.28
CA VAL A 3 -13.74 -0.01 -0.04
C VAL A 3 -12.98 -1.27 0.35
N LEU A 4 -11.81 -1.50 -0.22
CA LEU A 4 -10.85 -2.50 0.22
C LEU A 4 -9.60 -1.80 0.74
N ILE A 5 -9.16 -2.16 1.94
CA ILE A 5 -7.87 -1.77 2.50
C ILE A 5 -6.96 -3.00 2.47
N VAL A 6 -5.78 -2.84 1.87
CA VAL A 6 -4.73 -3.87 1.88
C VAL A 6 -3.78 -3.60 3.03
N GLY A 7 -3.52 -4.64 3.84
CA GLY A 7 -2.63 -4.63 4.99
C GLY A 7 -3.26 -5.18 6.26
N SER A 8 -2.49 -5.23 7.35
CA SER A 8 -2.89 -5.86 8.61
C SER A 8 -2.39 -5.14 9.87
N GLY A 9 -1.79 -3.96 9.72
CA GLY A 9 -1.19 -3.21 10.80
C GLY A 9 -2.15 -2.25 11.53
N ALA A 10 -1.59 -1.47 12.45
CA ALA A 10 -2.32 -0.44 13.19
C ALA A 10 -2.77 0.71 12.28
N ARG A 11 -2.02 1.01 11.22
CA ARG A 11 -2.35 2.00 10.18
C ARG A 11 -3.67 1.63 9.49
N GLU A 12 -3.79 0.37 9.06
CA GLU A 12 -4.99 -0.13 8.39
C GLU A 12 -6.19 -0.18 9.35
N HIS A 13 -5.98 -0.49 10.61
CA HIS A 13 -7.03 -0.41 11.63
C HIS A 13 -7.52 1.03 11.80
N ALA A 14 -6.62 2.01 11.86
CA ALA A 14 -6.99 3.43 11.95
C ALA A 14 -7.78 3.89 10.70
N PHE A 15 -7.38 3.45 9.50
CA PHE A 15 -8.15 3.70 8.27
C PHE A 15 -9.54 3.08 8.34
N CYS A 16 -9.68 1.82 8.81
CA CYS A 16 -10.98 1.18 8.98
C CYS A 16 -11.88 1.98 9.91
N TRP A 17 -11.37 2.36 11.07
CA TRP A 17 -12.12 3.14 12.07
C TRP A 17 -12.61 4.45 11.48
N LYS A 18 -11.76 5.17 10.73
CA LYS A 18 -12.14 6.45 10.14
C LYS A 18 -13.10 6.30 8.95
N ILE A 19 -12.83 5.37 8.05
CA ILE A 19 -13.64 5.16 6.84
C ILE A 19 -15.04 4.64 7.18
N LYS A 20 -15.16 3.77 8.19
CA LYS A 20 -16.46 3.25 8.65
C LYS A 20 -17.44 4.36 9.07
N GLN A 21 -16.95 5.49 9.53
CA GLN A 21 -17.76 6.65 9.92
C GLN A 21 -18.33 7.42 8.72
N SER A 22 -17.82 7.17 7.52
CA SER A 22 -18.25 7.88 6.32
C SER A 22 -19.57 7.34 5.78
N LYS A 23 -20.56 8.22 5.59
CA LYS A 23 -21.82 7.89 4.93
C LYS A 23 -21.65 7.39 3.48
N LYS A 24 -20.51 7.66 2.85
CA LYS A 24 -20.18 7.20 1.50
C LYS A 24 -19.67 5.75 1.49
N CYS A 25 -19.19 5.21 2.61
CA CYS A 25 -18.75 3.83 2.72
C CYS A 25 -19.98 2.92 2.93
N LYS A 26 -20.27 2.05 1.95
CA LYS A 26 -21.34 1.07 2.04
C LYS A 26 -20.85 -0.24 2.66
N ASN A 27 -19.76 -0.78 2.12
CA ASN A 27 -19.11 -1.99 2.63
C ASN A 27 -17.61 -1.74 2.74
N LEU A 28 -17.04 -2.20 3.85
CA LEU A 28 -15.62 -2.08 4.15
C LEU A 28 -15.00 -3.46 4.27
N PHE A 29 -13.92 -3.69 3.53
CA PHE A 29 -13.14 -4.92 3.49
C PHE A 29 -11.68 -4.63 3.83
N VAL A 30 -10.99 -5.60 4.40
CA VAL A 30 -9.55 -5.53 4.69
C VAL A 30 -8.88 -6.84 4.30
N ALA A 31 -7.69 -6.78 3.73
CA ALA A 31 -6.94 -7.96 3.29
C ALA A 31 -5.46 -7.87 3.71
N PRO A 32 -4.97 -8.79 4.52
CA PRO A 32 -5.70 -9.84 5.25
C PRO A 32 -6.45 -9.31 6.47
N GLY A 33 -6.10 -8.12 6.98
CA GLY A 33 -6.64 -7.54 8.21
C GLY A 33 -6.06 -8.17 9.49
N ASN A 34 -6.63 -7.80 10.62
CA ASN A 34 -6.26 -8.28 11.96
C ASN A 34 -7.50 -8.38 12.86
N ALA A 35 -7.32 -8.74 14.14
CA ALA A 35 -8.42 -8.85 15.09
C ALA A 35 -9.21 -7.53 15.24
N GLY A 36 -8.52 -6.39 15.35
CA GLY A 36 -9.18 -5.08 15.48
C GLY A 36 -9.95 -4.68 14.21
N THR A 37 -9.43 -4.97 13.02
CA THR A 37 -10.15 -4.68 11.78
C THR A 37 -11.39 -5.54 11.61
N SER A 38 -11.42 -6.77 12.18
CA SER A 38 -12.60 -7.65 12.11
C SER A 38 -13.83 -7.12 12.84
N GLU A 39 -13.64 -6.24 13.81
CA GLU A 39 -14.74 -5.57 14.52
C GLU A 39 -15.37 -4.42 13.69
N LEU A 40 -14.62 -3.90 12.73
CA LEU A 40 -15.00 -2.71 11.97
C LEU A 40 -15.39 -3.03 10.51
N ALA A 41 -14.78 -4.07 9.94
CA ALA A 41 -14.85 -4.42 8.54
C ALA A 41 -14.87 -5.95 8.34
N ARG A 42 -15.06 -6.38 7.11
CA ARG A 42 -14.92 -7.79 6.76
C ARG A 42 -13.48 -8.09 6.34
N ASN A 43 -12.77 -8.89 7.12
CA ASN A 43 -11.45 -9.37 6.74
C ASN A 43 -11.56 -10.43 5.62
N ILE A 44 -10.64 -10.36 4.66
CA ILE A 44 -10.51 -11.31 3.55
C ILE A 44 -9.12 -11.95 3.70
N ASN A 45 -9.09 -13.24 3.99
CA ASN A 45 -7.82 -13.97 4.21
C ASN A 45 -7.12 -14.25 2.87
N ILE A 46 -6.38 -13.26 2.38
CA ILE A 46 -5.52 -13.35 1.19
C ILE A 46 -4.17 -12.68 1.49
N SER A 47 -3.11 -13.17 0.85
CA SER A 47 -1.79 -12.53 0.93
C SER A 47 -1.78 -11.20 0.18
N ILE A 48 -1.09 -10.20 0.74
CA ILE A 48 -0.85 -8.91 0.10
C ILE A 48 0.08 -9.00 -1.12
N GLU A 49 0.80 -10.11 -1.26
CA GLU A 49 1.71 -10.42 -2.37
C GLU A 49 1.00 -11.14 -3.54
N ASP A 50 -0.18 -11.71 -3.30
CA ASP A 50 -0.95 -12.40 -4.34
C ASP A 50 -1.90 -11.42 -5.06
N PHE A 51 -1.35 -10.71 -6.04
CA PHE A 51 -2.10 -9.72 -6.82
C PHE A 51 -3.27 -10.32 -7.60
N ASN A 52 -3.18 -11.60 -7.98
CA ASN A 52 -4.28 -12.28 -8.66
C ASN A 52 -5.46 -12.53 -7.71
N GLN A 53 -5.22 -12.92 -6.46
CA GLN A 53 -6.28 -13.04 -5.46
C GLN A 53 -6.85 -11.68 -5.08
N ILE A 54 -6.01 -10.64 -5.01
CA ILE A 54 -6.47 -9.26 -4.81
C ILE A 54 -7.39 -8.87 -5.98
N LYS A 55 -6.99 -9.05 -7.25
CA LYS A 55 -7.83 -8.79 -8.44
C LYS A 55 -9.18 -9.50 -8.36
N LYS A 56 -9.17 -10.81 -8.08
CA LYS A 56 -10.42 -11.59 -7.90
C LYS A 56 -11.32 -10.99 -6.82
N SER A 57 -10.75 -10.51 -5.72
CA SER A 57 -11.49 -9.89 -4.63
C SER A 57 -12.04 -8.51 -5.00
N LEU A 58 -11.28 -7.69 -5.72
CA LEU A 58 -11.71 -6.40 -6.25
C LEU A 58 -12.98 -6.55 -7.11
N ILE A 59 -12.98 -7.53 -8.01
CA ILE A 59 -14.12 -7.84 -8.89
C ILE A 59 -15.28 -8.43 -8.08
N LYS A 60 -15.02 -9.49 -7.28
CA LYS A 60 -16.04 -10.20 -6.49
C LYS A 60 -16.84 -9.29 -5.57
N TYR A 61 -16.16 -8.38 -4.88
CA TYR A 61 -16.79 -7.47 -3.91
C TYR A 61 -17.16 -6.12 -4.52
N LYS A 62 -17.01 -5.96 -5.85
CA LYS A 62 -17.35 -4.74 -6.59
C LYS A 62 -16.72 -3.52 -5.91
N ILE A 63 -15.40 -3.56 -5.73
CA ILE A 63 -14.66 -2.50 -5.04
C ILE A 63 -14.61 -1.25 -5.93
N HIS A 64 -14.76 -0.08 -5.31
CA HIS A 64 -14.70 1.22 -5.95
C HIS A 64 -13.46 2.01 -5.52
N LEU A 65 -12.94 1.69 -4.32
CA LEU A 65 -11.77 2.36 -3.75
C LEU A 65 -10.86 1.31 -3.12
N LEU A 66 -9.62 1.26 -3.58
CA LEU A 66 -8.55 0.45 -3.03
C LEU A 66 -7.57 1.36 -2.28
N ILE A 67 -7.27 1.01 -1.03
CA ILE A 67 -6.27 1.69 -0.21
C ILE A 67 -5.16 0.68 0.11
N ILE A 68 -3.92 1.01 -0.26
CA ILE A 68 -2.76 0.16 -0.02
C ILE A 68 -1.98 0.78 1.14
N GLY A 69 -2.01 0.13 2.31
CA GLY A 69 -1.41 0.65 3.53
C GLY A 69 0.09 0.38 3.65
N PRO A 70 0.59 -0.87 3.45
CA PRO A 70 2.00 -1.19 3.58
C PRO A 70 2.79 -0.82 2.33
N GLU A 71 4.09 -0.56 2.52
CA GLU A 71 5.02 -0.19 1.45
C GLU A 71 5.38 -1.34 0.51
N ILE A 72 5.46 -2.58 1.01
CA ILE A 72 5.90 -3.75 0.22
C ILE A 72 5.03 -3.94 -1.03
N PRO A 73 3.70 -4.09 -0.96
CA PRO A 73 2.90 -4.27 -2.18
C PRO A 73 2.93 -3.06 -3.11
N LEU A 74 3.26 -1.86 -2.62
CA LEU A 74 3.44 -0.68 -3.46
C LEU A 74 4.75 -0.74 -4.26
N ILE A 75 5.84 -1.16 -3.61
CA ILE A 75 7.16 -1.37 -4.24
C ILE A 75 7.05 -2.51 -5.26
N ASP A 76 6.35 -3.59 -4.93
CA ASP A 76 6.11 -4.74 -5.82
C ASP A 76 5.13 -4.43 -6.95
N GLY A 77 4.48 -3.25 -6.94
CA GLY A 77 3.74 -2.71 -8.07
C GLY A 77 2.23 -2.94 -8.05
N LEU A 78 1.61 -3.22 -6.90
CA LEU A 78 0.15 -3.43 -6.81
C LEU A 78 -0.65 -2.23 -7.36
N SER A 79 -0.22 -1.00 -7.08
CA SER A 79 -0.88 0.20 -7.60
C SER A 79 -0.82 0.25 -9.14
N ASN A 80 0.36 -0.04 -9.70
CA ASN A 80 0.55 -0.10 -11.15
C ASN A 80 -0.26 -1.25 -11.78
N PHE A 81 -0.27 -2.42 -11.13
CA PHE A 81 -1.04 -3.58 -11.56
C PHE A 81 -2.54 -3.26 -11.71
N VAL A 82 -3.13 -2.62 -10.71
CA VAL A 82 -4.56 -2.26 -10.73
C VAL A 82 -4.85 -1.16 -11.76
N ASN A 83 -4.00 -0.12 -11.82
CA ASN A 83 -4.21 1.01 -12.73
C ASN A 83 -4.03 0.65 -14.22
N ASN A 84 -3.22 -0.37 -14.52
CA ASN A 84 -2.96 -0.82 -15.91
C ASN A 84 -3.92 -1.93 -16.37
N ASP A 85 -4.72 -2.48 -15.49
CA ASP A 85 -5.68 -3.54 -15.82
C ASP A 85 -7.00 -2.95 -16.33
N CYS A 86 -7.39 -3.31 -17.56
CA CYS A 86 -8.60 -2.78 -18.21
C CYS A 86 -9.90 -3.13 -17.47
N GLU A 87 -9.94 -4.24 -16.72
CA GLU A 87 -11.11 -4.62 -15.92
C GLU A 87 -11.20 -3.84 -14.60
N LEU A 88 -10.08 -3.23 -14.15
CA LEU A 88 -9.96 -2.55 -12.86
C LEU A 88 -9.83 -1.03 -12.97
N ASN A 89 -9.75 -0.48 -14.17
CA ASN A 89 -9.50 0.95 -14.43
C ASN A 89 -10.56 1.91 -13.84
N HIS A 90 -11.70 1.38 -13.45
CA HIS A 90 -12.76 2.14 -12.75
C HIS A 90 -12.54 2.24 -11.24
N ILE A 91 -11.55 1.54 -10.68
CA ILE A 91 -11.24 1.53 -9.26
C ILE A 91 -10.29 2.67 -8.93
N LEU A 92 -10.68 3.51 -7.98
CA LEU A 92 -9.77 4.53 -7.44
C LEU A 92 -8.73 3.86 -6.53
N VAL A 93 -7.45 4.12 -6.79
CA VAL A 93 -6.35 3.58 -5.99
C VAL A 93 -5.70 4.69 -5.15
N ILE A 94 -5.64 4.49 -3.84
CA ILE A 94 -4.83 5.31 -2.93
C ILE A 94 -3.55 4.54 -2.62
N GLY A 95 -2.46 5.02 -3.17
CA GLY A 95 -1.11 4.47 -3.08
C GLY A 95 -0.26 4.99 -4.23
N PRO A 96 1.02 5.30 -4.00
CA PRO A 96 1.92 5.74 -5.05
C PRO A 96 2.16 4.63 -6.09
N SER A 97 2.66 5.02 -7.25
CA SER A 97 3.25 4.08 -8.21
C SER A 97 4.52 3.45 -7.62
N THR A 98 5.00 2.36 -8.23
CA THR A 98 6.27 1.72 -7.85
C THR A 98 7.43 2.72 -7.76
N ALA A 99 7.54 3.63 -8.74
CA ALA A 99 8.58 4.66 -8.74
C ALA A 99 8.46 5.63 -7.54
N GLY A 100 7.23 6.01 -7.16
CA GLY A 100 7.00 6.83 -5.97
C GLY A 100 7.24 6.06 -4.67
N ALA A 101 6.87 4.78 -4.62
CA ALA A 101 7.06 3.92 -3.45
C ALA A 101 8.53 3.68 -3.11
N MET A 102 9.44 3.77 -4.09
CA MET A 102 10.89 3.66 -3.86
C MET A 102 11.44 4.72 -2.91
N LEU A 103 10.77 5.88 -2.77
CA LEU A 103 11.18 6.90 -1.79
C LEU A 103 11.03 6.43 -0.33
N GLU A 104 10.14 5.49 -0.06
CA GLU A 104 10.00 4.84 1.26
C GLU A 104 10.76 3.50 1.30
N GLY A 105 10.74 2.76 0.20
CA GLY A 105 11.28 1.41 0.12
C GLY A 105 12.80 1.30 0.10
N SER A 106 13.51 2.36 -0.31
CA SER A 106 14.97 2.38 -0.33
C SER A 106 15.52 3.65 0.28
N LYS A 107 16.18 3.52 1.44
CA LYS A 107 16.84 4.65 2.10
C LYS A 107 17.92 5.27 1.22
N ASP A 108 18.70 4.47 0.51
CA ASP A 108 19.74 4.95 -0.41
C ASP A 108 19.11 5.76 -1.56
N PHE A 109 18.10 5.21 -2.21
CA PHE A 109 17.37 5.93 -3.26
C PHE A 109 16.79 7.24 -2.76
N SER A 110 16.12 7.22 -1.58
CA SER A 110 15.51 8.39 -0.95
C SER A 110 16.56 9.47 -0.64
N LYS A 111 17.68 9.08 -0.05
CA LYS A 111 18.80 10.01 0.26
C LYS A 111 19.41 10.60 -1.00
N GLY A 112 19.65 9.79 -2.01
CA GLY A 112 20.12 10.25 -3.31
C GLY A 112 19.14 11.20 -3.99
N PHE A 113 17.84 10.95 -3.90
CA PHE A 113 16.80 11.84 -4.37
C PHE A 113 16.84 13.19 -3.62
N MET A 114 16.87 13.17 -2.28
CA MET A 114 16.95 14.38 -1.46
C MET A 114 18.18 15.22 -1.79
N PHE A 115 19.33 14.57 -2.00
CA PHE A 115 20.57 15.26 -2.39
C PHE A 115 20.42 15.96 -3.74
N ARG A 116 19.92 15.27 -4.78
CA ARG A 116 19.72 15.85 -6.12
C ARG A 116 18.76 17.04 -6.15
N HIS A 117 17.79 17.05 -5.24
CA HIS A 117 16.74 18.07 -5.16
C HIS A 117 16.95 19.10 -4.05
N ASN A 118 18.13 19.12 -3.41
CA ASN A 118 18.46 20.03 -2.32
C ASN A 118 17.47 19.99 -1.16
N ILE A 119 16.92 18.80 -0.85
CA ILE A 119 16.02 18.59 0.29
C ILE A 119 16.88 18.35 1.54
N PRO A 120 16.71 19.15 2.63
CA PRO A 120 17.45 18.96 3.86
C PRO A 120 17.26 17.56 4.44
N THR A 121 18.36 16.88 4.75
CA THR A 121 18.35 15.54 5.36
C THR A 121 19.64 15.32 6.17
N ALA A 122 19.60 14.37 7.12
CA ALA A 122 20.78 13.98 7.86
C ALA A 122 21.87 13.43 6.92
N PRO A 123 23.15 13.68 7.21
CA PRO A 123 24.27 13.05 6.49
C PRO A 123 24.09 11.53 6.44
N TYR A 124 24.52 10.92 5.35
CA TYR A 124 24.44 9.47 5.17
C TYR A 124 25.63 8.97 4.36
N LYS A 125 25.91 7.69 4.49
CA LYS A 125 26.87 6.96 3.64
C LYS A 125 26.29 5.59 3.33
N THR A 126 26.40 5.19 2.08
CA THR A 126 25.96 3.87 1.63
C THR A 126 27.15 2.92 1.62
N PHE A 127 26.95 1.73 2.16
CA PHE A 127 27.96 0.67 2.18
C PHE A 127 27.42 -0.54 1.38
N ASN A 128 28.32 -1.25 0.73
CA ASN A 128 28.09 -2.54 0.10
C ASN A 128 28.96 -3.62 0.75
N GLN A 129 28.85 -4.87 0.32
CA GLN A 129 29.61 -5.98 0.89
C GLN A 129 31.13 -5.78 0.88
N HIS A 130 31.65 -4.96 -0.06
CA HIS A 130 33.10 -4.69 -0.18
C HIS A 130 33.56 -3.48 0.63
N THR A 131 32.65 -2.65 1.11
CA THR A 131 32.93 -1.41 1.85
C THR A 131 32.33 -1.39 3.27
N LEU A 132 31.86 -2.53 3.76
CA LEU A 132 31.27 -2.65 5.10
C LEU A 132 32.27 -2.32 6.23
N GLU A 133 33.56 -2.60 6.02
CA GLU A 133 34.62 -2.32 7.01
C GLU A 133 34.95 -0.83 7.10
N ASP A 134 34.52 -0.01 6.16
CA ASP A 134 34.75 1.43 6.12
C ASP A 134 33.70 2.23 6.92
N GLY A 135 32.71 1.57 7.52
CA GLY A 135 31.50 2.15 8.12
C GLY A 135 31.47 2.33 9.63
#